data_1b10a6fc7673c743e7bca3a5020a778c
#
_entry.id   1b10a6fc7673c743e7bca3a5020a778c
#
_cell.length_a   1.000
_cell.length_b   1.000
_cell.length_c   1.000
_cell.angle_alpha   90.00
_cell.angle_beta   90.00
_cell.angle_gamma   90.00
#
_symmetry.space_group_name_H-M   'P 1'
#
loop_
_entity.id
_entity.type
_entity.pdbx_description
1 polymer ?
#
loop_
_entity_poly.entity_id
_entity_poly.type
_entity_poly.pdbx_seq_one_letter_code
_entity_poly.pdbx_strand_id
1 'polypeptide(L)'
;MDFYSEKFMRNSFTKSEQKKIRSLNIALVGLGGTGSFAFENLVRMGVENFTLFDSDRYELTNYNRQLFAHDHSVDKLKTRVATDRAHKINRDCKIEQFGFFDSKLLKTKPNLVFDCSDNVKSKIAISNYCISKKIPHVFCSANDYRGIVSVLFGKRFEDMFNLPKDPEKLAKFAICSSVVCPSAAVSGSIAAMFGINYILKKPTILAPEALFFNLQSKEMFWRNRLG
;
A
#
# COMPACT_ATOMS: atom_id res chain seq x y z
N MET A 1 -15.40 -1.46 -28.69
CA MET A 1 -14.93 -1.81 -27.33
C MET A 1 -14.13 -0.62 -26.83
N ASP A 2 -14.37 -0.11 -25.60
CA ASP A 2 -13.57 1.03 -25.17
C ASP A 2 -12.14 0.58 -24.78
N PHE A 3 -11.21 1.51 -24.85
CA PHE A 3 -9.79 1.25 -24.61
C PHE A 3 -9.49 0.68 -23.20
N TYR A 4 -10.32 1.01 -22.20
CA TYR A 4 -10.23 0.44 -20.86
C TYR A 4 -10.57 -1.05 -20.84
N SER A 5 -11.66 -1.43 -21.50
CA SER A 5 -12.10 -2.83 -21.58
C SER A 5 -11.06 -3.73 -22.23
N GLU A 6 -10.35 -3.26 -23.24
CA GLU A 6 -9.26 -4.03 -23.88
C GLU A 6 -8.07 -4.22 -22.96
N LYS A 7 -7.63 -3.17 -22.26
CA LYS A 7 -6.48 -3.23 -21.33
C LYS A 7 -6.69 -4.26 -20.21
N PHE A 8 -7.91 -4.37 -19.68
CA PHE A 8 -8.18 -5.17 -18.50
C PHE A 8 -8.97 -6.44 -18.81
N MET A 9 -9.14 -6.80 -20.09
CA MET A 9 -9.93 -7.93 -20.56
C MET A 9 -9.49 -9.29 -19.99
N ARG A 10 -8.20 -9.46 -19.66
CA ARG A 10 -7.65 -10.70 -19.07
C ARG A 10 -7.62 -10.71 -17.55
N ASN A 11 -8.13 -9.67 -16.89
CA ASN A 11 -8.30 -9.71 -15.44
C ASN A 11 -9.39 -10.74 -15.07
N SER A 12 -9.15 -11.49 -13.99
CA SER A 12 -10.12 -12.48 -13.46
C SER A 12 -11.28 -11.82 -12.70
N PHE A 13 -11.65 -10.60 -13.07
CA PHE A 13 -12.77 -9.87 -12.50
C PHE A 13 -13.97 -9.88 -13.46
N THR A 14 -15.18 -10.01 -12.93
CA THR A 14 -16.39 -9.81 -13.73
C THR A 14 -16.48 -8.35 -14.22
N LYS A 15 -17.28 -8.08 -15.25
CA LYS A 15 -17.50 -6.71 -15.74
C LYS A 15 -17.99 -5.75 -14.64
N SER A 16 -18.85 -6.24 -13.74
CA SER A 16 -19.34 -5.45 -12.60
C SER A 16 -18.24 -5.14 -11.58
N GLU A 17 -17.42 -6.13 -11.24
CA GLU A 17 -16.27 -5.95 -10.35
C GLU A 17 -15.24 -4.99 -10.96
N GLN A 18 -14.94 -5.15 -12.26
CA GLN A 18 -14.02 -4.27 -12.95
C GLN A 18 -14.52 -2.81 -12.97
N LYS A 19 -15.84 -2.59 -13.20
CA LYS A 19 -16.44 -1.25 -13.10
C LYS A 19 -16.31 -0.69 -11.69
N LYS A 20 -16.50 -1.52 -10.66
CA LYS A 20 -16.31 -1.10 -9.26
C LYS A 20 -14.87 -0.74 -8.95
N ILE A 21 -13.89 -1.56 -9.40
CA ILE A 21 -12.46 -1.30 -9.23
C ILE A 21 -12.07 0.04 -9.88
N ARG A 22 -12.54 0.29 -11.12
CA ARG A 22 -12.28 1.53 -11.85
C ARG A 22 -12.71 2.77 -11.07
N SER A 23 -13.85 2.70 -10.40
CA SER A 23 -14.44 3.83 -9.67
C SER A 23 -13.84 4.06 -8.28
N LEU A 24 -12.93 3.21 -7.80
CA LEU A 24 -12.33 3.37 -6.48
C LEU A 24 -11.47 4.63 -6.43
N ASN A 25 -11.54 5.33 -5.29
CA ASN A 25 -10.63 6.37 -4.89
C ASN A 25 -9.71 5.80 -3.79
N ILE A 26 -8.42 5.72 -4.06
CA ILE A 26 -7.43 5.11 -3.16
C ILE A 26 -6.43 6.15 -2.70
N ALA A 27 -6.26 6.28 -1.38
CA ALA A 27 -5.12 6.98 -0.81
C ALA A 27 -3.99 5.96 -0.55
N LEU A 28 -2.78 6.27 -1.00
CA LEU A 28 -1.60 5.43 -0.78
C LEU A 28 -0.49 6.27 -0.17
N VAL A 29 -0.03 5.84 1.01
CA VAL A 29 0.99 6.52 1.80
C VAL A 29 2.27 5.70 1.81
N GLY A 30 3.35 6.28 1.26
CA GLY A 30 4.64 5.64 1.06
C GLY A 30 4.75 4.93 -0.29
N LEU A 31 5.73 5.36 -1.12
CA LEU A 31 6.04 4.81 -2.44
C LEU A 31 7.44 4.16 -2.46
N GLY A 32 7.87 3.68 -1.29
CA GLY A 32 9.10 2.91 -1.13
C GLY A 32 8.98 1.48 -1.69
N GLY A 33 9.64 0.53 -1.02
CA GLY A 33 9.64 -0.88 -1.43
C GLY A 33 8.24 -1.44 -1.62
N THR A 34 7.47 -1.60 -0.54
CA THR A 34 6.13 -2.20 -0.58
C THR A 34 5.13 -1.35 -1.37
N GLY A 35 5.17 -0.03 -1.19
CA GLY A 35 4.19 0.88 -1.80
C GLY A 35 4.31 0.99 -3.31
N SER A 36 5.51 0.92 -3.88
CA SER A 36 5.69 0.94 -5.34
C SER A 36 5.07 -0.30 -6.01
N PHE A 37 5.21 -1.48 -5.40
CA PHE A 37 4.56 -2.70 -5.90
C PHE A 37 3.06 -2.69 -5.67
N ALA A 38 2.57 -2.21 -4.52
CA ALA A 38 1.14 -2.08 -4.28
C ALA A 38 0.49 -1.15 -5.32
N PHE A 39 1.09 0.01 -5.56
CA PHE A 39 0.61 0.99 -6.54
C PHE A 39 0.59 0.44 -7.96
N GLU A 40 1.70 -0.15 -8.44
CA GLU A 40 1.77 -0.79 -9.76
C GLU A 40 0.66 -1.83 -9.96
N ASN A 41 0.43 -2.70 -8.96
CA ASN A 41 -0.62 -3.71 -9.01
C ASN A 41 -2.02 -3.08 -9.08
N LEU A 42 -2.30 -2.07 -8.27
CA LEU A 42 -3.60 -1.37 -8.27
C LEU A 42 -3.90 -0.72 -9.63
N VAL A 43 -2.90 -0.04 -10.24
CA VAL A 43 -3.03 0.53 -11.58
C VAL A 43 -3.30 -0.57 -12.62
N ARG A 44 -2.58 -1.71 -12.54
CA ARG A 44 -2.76 -2.86 -13.46
C ARG A 44 -4.07 -3.61 -13.22
N MET A 45 -4.65 -3.56 -12.04
CA MET A 45 -6.00 -4.04 -11.78
C MET A 45 -7.10 -3.08 -12.26
N GLY A 46 -6.73 -1.87 -12.71
CA GLY A 46 -7.66 -0.93 -13.33
C GLY A 46 -8.21 0.16 -12.40
N VAL A 47 -7.59 0.39 -11.25
CA VAL A 47 -7.90 1.57 -10.43
C VAL A 47 -7.41 2.82 -11.16
N GLU A 48 -8.24 3.87 -11.21
CA GLU A 48 -7.92 5.11 -11.93
C GLU A 48 -7.73 6.33 -11.01
N ASN A 49 -8.28 6.33 -9.78
CA ASN A 49 -8.23 7.53 -8.95
C ASN A 49 -7.35 7.29 -7.71
N PHE A 50 -6.31 8.09 -7.58
CA PHE A 50 -5.34 7.99 -6.51
C PHE A 50 -5.03 9.33 -5.86
N THR A 51 -4.78 9.28 -4.55
CA THR A 51 -4.06 10.33 -3.82
C THR A 51 -2.79 9.71 -3.24
N LEU A 52 -1.65 10.16 -3.71
CA LEU A 52 -0.33 9.63 -3.33
C LEU A 52 0.35 10.56 -2.33
N PHE A 53 0.91 9.96 -1.29
CA PHE A 53 1.69 10.67 -0.27
C PHE A 53 3.08 10.06 -0.15
N ASP A 54 4.10 10.83 -0.50
CA ASP A 54 5.52 10.50 -0.29
C ASP A 54 6.35 11.76 -0.48
N SER A 55 7.16 12.13 0.53
CA SER A 55 7.99 13.33 0.49
C SER A 55 9.37 13.09 -0.12
N ASP A 56 9.75 11.83 -0.30
CA ASP A 56 11.11 11.47 -0.66
C ASP A 56 11.37 11.61 -2.16
N ARG A 57 12.67 11.71 -2.44
CA ARG A 57 13.24 11.54 -3.77
C ARG A 57 13.88 10.16 -3.90
N TYR A 58 14.01 9.67 -5.13
CA TYR A 58 14.78 8.45 -5.38
C TYR A 58 16.27 8.69 -5.20
N GLU A 59 16.92 7.71 -4.56
CA GLU A 59 18.36 7.65 -4.33
C GLU A 59 18.92 6.33 -4.87
N LEU A 60 20.22 6.22 -5.08
CA LEU A 60 20.88 4.99 -5.52
C LEU A 60 20.62 3.81 -4.58
N THR A 61 20.53 4.08 -3.28
CA THR A 61 20.23 3.08 -2.23
C THR A 61 18.84 2.45 -2.35
N ASN A 62 17.96 2.99 -3.21
CA ASN A 62 16.61 2.49 -3.42
C ASN A 62 16.52 1.40 -4.51
N TYR A 63 17.54 1.26 -5.36
CA TYR A 63 17.56 0.38 -6.54
C TYR A 63 17.36 -1.09 -6.20
N ASN A 64 17.81 -1.51 -5.04
CA ASN A 64 17.74 -2.90 -4.62
C ASN A 64 16.32 -3.39 -4.31
N ARG A 65 15.32 -2.49 -4.14
CA ARG A 65 14.00 -2.90 -3.64
C ARG A 65 12.80 -2.02 -4.03
N GLN A 66 13.01 -0.84 -4.62
CA GLN A 66 11.91 0.05 -5.00
C GLN A 66 11.68 -0.03 -6.52
N LEU A 67 10.49 -0.46 -6.91
CA LEU A 67 10.14 -0.84 -8.29
C LEU A 67 10.42 0.26 -9.34
N PHE A 68 10.28 1.53 -8.95
CA PHE A 68 10.42 2.66 -9.88
C PHE A 68 11.79 3.34 -9.78
N ALA A 69 12.71 2.81 -8.94
CA ALA A 69 14.07 3.30 -8.84
C ALA A 69 14.91 2.82 -10.03
N HIS A 70 15.45 3.75 -10.80
CA HIS A 70 16.34 3.51 -11.94
C HIS A 70 17.15 4.79 -12.23
N ASP A 71 18.15 4.73 -13.10
CA ASP A 71 19.10 5.83 -13.34
C ASP A 71 18.43 7.18 -13.65
N HIS A 72 17.35 7.16 -14.44
CA HIS A 72 16.63 8.39 -14.76
C HIS A 72 15.62 8.83 -13.69
N SER A 73 15.48 8.10 -12.57
CA SER A 73 14.60 8.47 -11.46
C SER A 73 15.33 9.16 -10.30
N VAL A 74 16.65 9.08 -10.22
CA VAL A 74 17.45 9.70 -9.16
C VAL A 74 17.11 11.19 -9.04
N ASP A 75 17.02 11.68 -7.80
CA ASP A 75 16.63 13.04 -7.41
C ASP A 75 15.20 13.47 -7.80
N LYS A 76 14.41 12.61 -8.42
CA LYS A 76 12.99 12.91 -8.70
C LYS A 76 12.11 12.48 -7.52
N LEU A 77 11.07 13.26 -7.26
CA LEU A 77 10.04 12.91 -6.27
C LEU A 77 9.44 11.54 -6.59
N LYS A 78 9.32 10.67 -5.59
CA LYS A 78 8.74 9.33 -5.74
C LYS A 78 7.32 9.39 -6.29
N THR A 79 6.50 10.35 -5.82
CA THR A 79 5.14 10.57 -6.31
C THR A 79 5.11 10.92 -7.79
N ARG A 80 6.05 11.75 -8.28
CA ARG A 80 6.13 12.13 -9.69
C ARG A 80 6.46 10.93 -10.57
N VAL A 81 7.49 10.16 -10.20
CA VAL A 81 7.90 8.98 -10.97
C VAL A 81 6.79 7.92 -11.02
N ALA A 82 6.11 7.71 -9.88
CA ALA A 82 4.96 6.79 -9.82
C ALA A 82 3.81 7.24 -10.73
N THR A 83 3.51 8.55 -10.76
CA THR A 83 2.49 9.12 -11.63
C THR A 83 2.84 8.95 -13.10
N ASP A 84 4.08 9.25 -13.49
CA ASP A 84 4.55 9.06 -14.87
C ASP A 84 4.50 7.57 -15.28
N ARG A 85 4.79 6.67 -14.34
CA ARG A 85 4.65 5.22 -14.53
C ARG A 85 3.19 4.80 -14.73
N ALA A 86 2.29 5.28 -13.89
CA ALA A 86 0.86 4.97 -14.00
C ALA A 86 0.29 5.40 -15.36
N HIS A 87 0.62 6.61 -15.83
CA HIS A 87 0.15 7.11 -17.12
C HIS A 87 0.67 6.31 -18.31
N LYS A 88 1.85 5.67 -18.20
CA LYS A 88 2.36 4.73 -19.22
C LYS A 88 1.54 3.42 -19.24
N ILE A 89 0.91 3.04 -18.14
CA ILE A 89 0.06 1.83 -18.05
C ILE A 89 -1.38 2.19 -18.40
N ASN A 90 -1.91 3.21 -17.76
CA ASN A 90 -3.26 3.72 -17.96
C ASN A 90 -3.27 5.25 -17.92
N ARG A 91 -3.34 5.89 -19.10
CA ARG A 91 -3.34 7.35 -19.26
C ARG A 91 -4.53 8.05 -18.60
N ASP A 92 -5.60 7.30 -18.30
CA ASP A 92 -6.83 7.82 -17.71
C ASP A 92 -6.75 7.94 -16.18
N CYS A 93 -5.63 7.53 -15.58
CA CYS A 93 -5.41 7.68 -14.14
C CYS A 93 -5.45 9.16 -13.74
N LYS A 94 -6.21 9.44 -12.68
CA LYS A 94 -6.32 10.74 -12.02
C LYS A 94 -5.57 10.66 -10.71
N ILE A 95 -4.45 11.38 -10.60
CA ILE A 95 -3.52 11.22 -9.50
C ILE A 95 -3.22 12.58 -8.87
N GLU A 96 -3.61 12.75 -7.61
CA GLU A 96 -3.16 13.85 -6.76
C GLU A 96 -1.90 13.44 -6.01
N GLN A 97 -0.95 14.37 -5.86
CA GLN A 97 0.37 14.09 -5.28
C GLN A 97 0.66 15.06 -4.14
N PHE A 98 1.08 14.52 -3.00
CA PHE A 98 1.45 15.28 -1.82
C PHE A 98 2.71 14.70 -1.18
N GLY A 99 3.36 15.48 -0.32
CA GLY A 99 4.49 15.03 0.48
C GLY A 99 4.06 14.14 1.65
N PHE A 100 4.04 14.67 2.85
CA PHE A 100 3.62 13.92 4.04
C PHE A 100 2.10 13.70 4.07
N PHE A 101 1.70 12.59 4.71
CA PHE A 101 0.28 12.33 4.93
C PHE A 101 -0.34 13.40 5.83
N ASP A 102 -1.28 14.13 5.27
CA ASP A 102 -2.20 15.01 5.99
C ASP A 102 -3.62 14.74 5.47
N SER A 103 -4.48 14.29 6.37
CA SER A 103 -5.88 13.98 6.04
C SER A 103 -6.68 15.18 5.52
N LYS A 104 -6.25 16.41 5.80
CA LYS A 104 -6.87 17.63 5.29
C LYS A 104 -6.68 17.83 3.79
N LEU A 105 -5.67 17.19 3.20
CA LEU A 105 -5.38 17.23 1.76
C LEU A 105 -6.26 16.28 0.96
N LEU A 106 -6.97 15.36 1.61
CA LEU A 106 -7.90 14.44 0.97
C LEU A 106 -9.21 15.17 0.62
N LYS A 107 -9.33 15.65 -0.62
CA LYS A 107 -10.52 16.36 -1.11
C LYS A 107 -11.78 15.51 -1.08
N THR A 108 -11.62 14.21 -1.29
CA THR A 108 -12.71 13.25 -1.24
C THR A 108 -12.35 12.11 -0.29
N LYS A 109 -13.35 11.54 0.39
CA LYS A 109 -13.15 10.38 1.26
C LYS A 109 -12.69 9.18 0.43
N PRO A 110 -11.49 8.61 0.69
CA PRO A 110 -11.05 7.42 -0.03
C PRO A 110 -11.88 6.18 0.34
N ASN A 111 -11.99 5.25 -0.59
CA ASN A 111 -12.60 3.94 -0.35
C ASN A 111 -11.68 3.01 0.44
N LEU A 112 -10.36 3.19 0.28
CA LEU A 112 -9.29 2.45 0.94
C LEU A 112 -8.12 3.39 1.20
N VAL A 113 -7.40 3.18 2.31
CA VAL A 113 -6.10 3.78 2.55
C VAL A 113 -5.06 2.66 2.63
N PHE A 114 -4.04 2.72 1.78
CA PHE A 114 -2.88 1.84 1.83
C PHE A 114 -1.79 2.51 2.66
N ASP A 115 -1.37 1.84 3.71
CA ASP A 115 -0.26 2.24 4.57
C ASP A 115 0.97 1.40 4.23
N CYS A 116 1.82 1.98 3.40
CA CYS A 116 3.13 1.47 3.02
C CYS A 116 4.27 2.33 3.60
N SER A 117 3.95 3.15 4.61
CA SER A 117 4.93 4.00 5.29
C SER A 117 5.91 3.16 6.12
N ASP A 118 7.09 3.69 6.35
CA ASP A 118 8.18 3.03 7.07
C ASP A 118 8.34 3.49 8.53
N ASN A 119 7.52 4.45 8.97
CA ASN A 119 7.61 4.97 10.32
C ASN A 119 6.29 4.86 11.10
N VAL A 120 6.42 4.61 12.40
CA VAL A 120 5.29 4.34 13.29
C VAL A 120 4.37 5.56 13.47
N LYS A 121 4.90 6.79 13.43
CA LYS A 121 4.09 8.01 13.57
C LYS A 121 3.09 8.13 12.42
N SER A 122 3.53 7.90 11.18
CA SER A 122 2.66 7.89 10.01
C SER A 122 1.59 6.78 10.12
N LYS A 123 1.97 5.57 10.55
CA LYS A 123 1.04 4.45 10.73
C LYS A 123 -0.07 4.78 11.73
N ILE A 124 0.26 5.39 12.86
CA ILE A 124 -0.72 5.82 13.86
C ILE A 124 -1.63 6.93 13.31
N ALA A 125 -1.05 7.92 12.61
CA ALA A 125 -1.84 9.01 12.02
C ALA A 125 -2.85 8.49 10.98
N ILE A 126 -2.40 7.58 10.10
CA ILE A 126 -3.26 6.92 9.10
C ILE A 126 -4.35 6.09 9.80
N SER A 127 -3.97 5.28 10.81
CA SER A 127 -4.89 4.46 11.58
C SER A 127 -6.00 5.32 12.23
N ASN A 128 -5.62 6.39 12.92
CA ASN A 128 -6.57 7.31 13.56
C ASN A 128 -7.54 7.95 12.54
N TYR A 129 -7.03 8.38 11.38
CA TYR A 129 -7.87 8.89 10.31
C TYR A 129 -8.86 7.83 9.82
N CYS A 130 -8.38 6.62 9.52
CA CYS A 130 -9.21 5.52 9.02
C CYS A 130 -10.31 5.13 10.00
N ILE A 131 -10.00 5.07 11.30
CA ILE A 131 -10.98 4.83 12.37
C ILE A 131 -12.03 5.94 12.39
N SER A 132 -11.59 7.21 12.44
CA SER A 132 -12.50 8.37 12.54
C SER A 132 -13.48 8.47 11.37
N LYS A 133 -13.05 8.05 10.18
CA LYS A 133 -13.82 8.12 8.94
C LYS A 133 -14.49 6.80 8.55
N LYS A 134 -14.29 5.73 9.34
CA LYS A 134 -14.75 4.37 9.01
C LYS A 134 -14.30 3.96 7.60
N ILE A 135 -12.98 3.99 7.37
CA ILE A 135 -12.33 3.61 6.10
C ILE A 135 -11.48 2.37 6.36
N PRO A 136 -11.49 1.37 5.49
CA PRO A 136 -10.58 0.25 5.60
C PRO A 136 -9.12 0.72 5.40
N HIS A 137 -8.24 0.27 6.28
CA HIS A 137 -6.81 0.55 6.31
C HIS A 137 -6.06 -0.72 5.91
N VAL A 138 -5.46 -0.73 4.74
CA VAL A 138 -4.63 -1.84 4.27
C VAL A 138 -3.21 -1.60 4.74
N PHE A 139 -2.79 -2.39 5.72
CA PHE A 139 -1.45 -2.32 6.30
C PHE A 139 -0.54 -3.37 5.66
N CYS A 140 0.66 -2.98 5.27
CA CYS A 140 1.71 -3.90 4.87
C CYS A 140 3.09 -3.41 5.30
N SER A 141 3.97 -4.37 5.57
CA SER A 141 5.37 -4.12 5.88
C SER A 141 6.24 -5.27 5.37
N ALA A 142 7.50 -4.97 5.08
CA ALA A 142 8.51 -5.97 4.77
C ALA A 142 9.82 -5.61 5.48
N ASN A 143 10.51 -6.62 6.00
CA ASN A 143 11.82 -6.50 6.61
C ASN A 143 12.61 -7.79 6.38
N ASP A 144 13.86 -7.68 5.92
CA ASP A 144 14.68 -8.81 5.47
C ASP A 144 13.93 -9.69 4.44
N TYR A 145 13.73 -10.95 4.76
CA TYR A 145 12.99 -11.93 3.96
C TYR A 145 11.53 -12.08 4.39
N ARG A 146 11.05 -11.25 5.31
CA ARG A 146 9.76 -11.38 5.98
C ARG A 146 8.82 -10.27 5.59
N GLY A 147 7.55 -10.51 5.78
CA GLY A 147 6.54 -9.46 5.68
C GLY A 147 5.26 -9.80 6.42
N ILE A 148 4.43 -8.78 6.52
CA ILE A 148 3.13 -8.85 7.18
C ILE A 148 2.13 -8.01 6.41
N VAL A 149 0.93 -8.55 6.22
CA VAL A 149 -0.17 -7.84 5.54
C VAL A 149 -1.50 -8.12 6.26
N SER A 150 -2.29 -7.09 6.49
CA SER A 150 -3.66 -7.20 7.01
C SER A 150 -4.53 -6.04 6.53
N VAL A 151 -5.85 -6.22 6.59
CA VAL A 151 -6.81 -5.13 6.43
C VAL A 151 -7.42 -4.81 7.79
N LEU A 152 -7.22 -3.59 8.27
CA LEU A 152 -7.76 -3.10 9.52
C LEU A 152 -9.05 -2.34 9.25
N PHE A 153 -10.13 -2.75 9.91
CA PHE A 153 -11.38 -2.02 9.92
C PHE A 153 -11.97 -2.00 11.33
N GLY A 154 -12.12 -0.80 11.89
CA GLY A 154 -12.56 -0.64 13.28
C GLY A 154 -11.52 -1.08 14.33
N LYS A 155 -10.28 -1.35 13.95
CA LYS A 155 -9.16 -1.70 14.82
C LYS A 155 -8.03 -0.71 14.62
N ARG A 156 -7.42 -0.26 15.73
CA ARG A 156 -6.26 0.64 15.69
C ARG A 156 -4.98 -0.13 15.45
N PHE A 157 -4.08 0.48 14.72
CA PHE A 157 -2.75 -0.09 14.47
C PHE A 157 -1.98 -0.29 15.78
N GLU A 158 -2.02 0.70 16.67
CA GLU A 158 -1.32 0.64 17.95
C GLU A 158 -1.82 -0.50 18.85
N ASP A 159 -3.12 -0.79 18.85
CA ASP A 159 -3.69 -1.89 19.64
C ASP A 159 -3.29 -3.26 19.07
N MET A 160 -3.21 -3.35 17.73
CA MET A 160 -2.82 -4.58 17.03
C MET A 160 -1.38 -5.01 17.31
N PHE A 161 -0.50 -4.05 17.53
CA PHE A 161 0.93 -4.30 17.77
C PHE A 161 1.37 -4.06 19.21
N ASN A 162 0.41 -3.87 20.14
CA ASN A 162 0.68 -3.55 21.54
C ASN A 162 1.73 -2.45 21.70
N LEU A 163 1.60 -1.38 20.89
CA LEU A 163 2.59 -0.32 20.88
C LEU A 163 2.59 0.47 22.19
N PRO A 164 3.77 0.85 22.70
CA PRO A 164 3.85 1.68 23.88
C PRO A 164 3.25 3.06 23.61
N LYS A 165 2.53 3.60 24.61
CA LYS A 165 1.99 4.97 24.54
C LYS A 165 3.07 6.03 24.76
N ASP A 166 4.21 5.66 25.33
CA ASP A 166 5.35 6.50 25.58
C ASP A 166 6.07 6.86 24.27
N PRO A 167 6.20 8.17 23.92
CA PRO A 167 6.83 8.60 22.67
C PRO A 167 8.29 8.16 22.52
N GLU A 168 9.06 8.10 23.61
CA GLU A 168 10.47 7.68 23.55
C GLU A 168 10.60 6.18 23.28
N LYS A 169 9.73 5.38 23.87
CA LYS A 169 9.66 3.94 23.58
C LYS A 169 9.13 3.70 22.16
N LEU A 170 8.15 4.48 21.73
CA LEU A 170 7.59 4.39 20.38
C LEU A 170 8.64 4.70 19.30
N ALA A 171 9.51 5.67 19.55
CA ALA A 171 10.59 6.04 18.61
C ALA A 171 11.61 4.90 18.37
N LYS A 172 11.71 3.95 19.30
CA LYS A 172 12.57 2.76 19.18
C LYS A 172 11.92 1.62 18.38
N PHE A 173 10.61 1.72 18.11
CA PHE A 173 9.90 0.73 17.31
C PHE A 173 10.13 0.95 15.82
N ALA A 174 10.53 -0.12 15.15
CA ALA A 174 10.55 -0.30 13.71
C ALA A 174 11.44 0.66 12.91
N ILE A 175 12.69 0.34 12.88
CA ILE A 175 13.53 0.74 11.75
C ILE A 175 13.69 -0.51 10.88
N CYS A 176 13.17 -0.47 9.65
CA CYS A 176 13.51 -1.47 8.65
C CYS A 176 15.00 -1.29 8.31
N SER A 177 15.85 -2.19 8.76
CA SER A 177 17.30 -2.10 8.57
C SER A 177 17.71 -2.61 7.18
N SER A 178 17.00 -3.61 6.69
CA SER A 178 17.26 -4.25 5.39
C SER A 178 15.97 -4.85 4.83
N VAL A 179 15.89 -4.99 3.52
CA VAL A 179 14.80 -5.70 2.86
C VAL A 179 15.27 -6.18 1.48
N VAL A 180 14.97 -7.42 1.16
CA VAL A 180 15.18 -7.94 -0.19
C VAL A 180 14.00 -7.58 -1.10
N CYS A 181 14.27 -7.32 -2.38
CA CYS A 181 13.23 -6.93 -3.34
C CYS A 181 12.03 -7.90 -3.35
N PRO A 182 12.21 -9.24 -3.36
CA PRO A 182 11.08 -10.17 -3.32
C PRO A 182 10.15 -9.98 -2.13
N SER A 183 10.66 -9.70 -0.91
CA SER A 183 9.76 -9.50 0.24
C SER A 183 8.97 -8.20 0.15
N ALA A 184 9.56 -7.13 -0.37
CA ALA A 184 8.86 -5.90 -0.66
C ALA A 184 7.76 -6.12 -1.74
N ALA A 185 8.10 -6.85 -2.80
CA ALA A 185 7.18 -7.16 -3.90
C ALA A 185 5.99 -8.02 -3.43
N VAL A 186 6.25 -9.09 -2.67
CA VAL A 186 5.22 -9.97 -2.10
C VAL A 186 4.29 -9.19 -1.18
N SER A 187 4.84 -8.41 -0.24
CA SER A 187 4.03 -7.57 0.66
C SER A 187 3.11 -6.62 -0.09
N GLY A 188 3.66 -5.84 -1.01
CA GLY A 188 2.90 -4.86 -1.78
C GLY A 188 1.83 -5.50 -2.67
N SER A 189 2.15 -6.63 -3.31
CA SER A 189 1.23 -7.36 -4.19
C SER A 189 0.06 -7.97 -3.41
N ILE A 190 0.35 -8.59 -2.26
CA ILE A 190 -0.69 -9.15 -1.39
C ILE A 190 -1.57 -8.03 -0.82
N ALA A 191 -0.97 -6.91 -0.38
CA ALA A 191 -1.72 -5.76 0.10
C ALA A 191 -2.70 -5.24 -0.95
N ALA A 192 -2.26 -5.06 -2.19
CA ALA A 192 -3.13 -4.65 -3.30
C ALA A 192 -4.32 -5.62 -3.47
N MET A 193 -4.05 -6.94 -3.46
CA MET A 193 -5.10 -7.94 -3.60
C MET A 193 -6.06 -7.96 -2.40
N PHE A 194 -5.55 -7.85 -1.16
CA PHE A 194 -6.38 -7.81 0.04
C PHE A 194 -7.31 -6.60 0.04
N GLY A 195 -6.81 -5.42 -0.34
CA GLY A 195 -7.62 -4.21 -0.43
C GLY A 195 -8.76 -4.37 -1.46
N ILE A 196 -8.45 -4.88 -2.65
CA ILE A 196 -9.47 -5.12 -3.68
C ILE A 196 -10.47 -6.20 -3.25
N ASN A 197 -10.02 -7.31 -2.66
CA ASN A 197 -10.88 -8.37 -2.14
C ASN A 197 -11.85 -7.82 -1.08
N TYR A 198 -11.37 -6.98 -0.16
CA TYR A 198 -12.22 -6.35 0.84
C TYR A 198 -13.37 -5.56 0.20
N ILE A 199 -13.07 -4.74 -0.79
CA ILE A 199 -14.08 -3.95 -1.51
C ILE A 199 -15.07 -4.84 -2.28
N LEU A 200 -14.58 -5.92 -2.87
CA LEU A 200 -15.39 -6.87 -3.63
C LEU A 200 -16.12 -7.88 -2.75
N LYS A 201 -15.94 -7.82 -1.41
CA LYS A 201 -16.48 -8.80 -0.45
C LYS A 201 -16.03 -10.24 -0.73
N LYS A 202 -14.80 -10.38 -1.23
CA LYS A 202 -14.14 -11.67 -1.43
C LYS A 202 -13.28 -12.03 -0.20
N PRO A 203 -12.84 -13.28 -0.04
CA PRO A 203 -12.00 -13.69 1.09
C PRO A 203 -10.74 -12.84 1.19
N THR A 204 -10.48 -12.33 2.38
CA THR A 204 -9.29 -11.56 2.73
C THR A 204 -9.00 -11.73 4.22
N ILE A 205 -7.80 -11.38 4.67
CA ILE A 205 -7.42 -11.46 6.07
C ILE A 205 -7.67 -10.10 6.72
N LEU A 206 -8.49 -10.12 7.77
CA LEU A 206 -8.91 -8.93 8.52
C LEU A 206 -8.31 -8.96 9.93
N ALA A 207 -7.96 -7.78 10.42
CA ALA A 207 -7.59 -7.60 11.83
C ALA A 207 -8.68 -8.18 12.78
N PRO A 208 -8.32 -8.90 13.84
CA PRO A 208 -6.97 -8.99 14.43
C PRO A 208 -6.04 -10.02 13.78
N GLU A 209 -6.43 -10.71 12.73
CA GLU A 209 -5.54 -11.61 12.01
C GLU A 209 -4.68 -10.87 10.98
N ALA A 210 -3.47 -11.38 10.74
CA ALA A 210 -2.60 -10.94 9.67
C ALA A 210 -1.97 -12.13 8.95
N LEU A 211 -1.67 -11.94 7.67
CA LEU A 211 -0.80 -12.83 6.93
C LEU A 211 0.65 -12.45 7.23
N PHE A 212 1.41 -13.43 7.64
CA PHE A 212 2.86 -13.36 7.77
C PHE A 212 3.51 -14.20 6.69
N PHE A 213 4.70 -13.82 6.28
CA PHE A 213 5.52 -14.67 5.45
C PHE A 213 7.01 -14.53 5.80
N ASN A 214 7.77 -15.59 5.48
CA ASN A 214 9.22 -15.62 5.48
C ASN A 214 9.69 -16.44 4.27
N LEU A 215 10.33 -15.78 3.30
CA LEU A 215 10.75 -16.39 2.04
C LEU A 215 11.92 -17.37 2.20
N GLN A 216 12.51 -17.48 3.38
CA GLN A 216 13.56 -18.46 3.70
C GLN A 216 13.04 -19.63 4.56
N SER A 217 11.76 -19.64 4.93
CA SER A 217 11.15 -20.71 5.71
C SER A 217 10.61 -21.83 4.81
N LYS A 218 10.60 -23.07 5.29
CA LYS A 218 9.88 -24.18 4.63
C LYS A 218 8.39 -23.89 4.55
N GLU A 219 7.81 -23.36 5.62
CA GLU A 219 6.45 -22.84 5.67
C GLU A 219 6.51 -21.31 5.40
N MET A 220 6.41 -20.95 4.12
CA MET A 220 6.65 -19.57 3.70
C MET A 220 5.54 -18.61 4.16
N PHE A 221 4.29 -19.07 4.29
CA PHE A 221 3.13 -18.24 4.59
C PHE A 221 2.33 -18.84 5.74
N TRP A 222 1.97 -18.02 6.71
CA TRP A 222 1.07 -18.42 7.79
C TRP A 222 0.16 -17.26 8.23
N ARG A 223 -0.93 -17.60 8.89
CA ARG A 223 -1.84 -16.65 9.49
C ARG A 223 -1.68 -16.67 10.99
N ASN A 224 -1.65 -15.52 11.61
CA ASN A 224 -1.61 -15.40 13.06
C ASN A 224 -2.44 -14.21 13.51
N ARG A 225 -2.87 -14.26 14.77
CA ARG A 225 -3.59 -13.20 15.43
C ARG A 225 -2.59 -12.20 16.03
N LEU A 226 -2.91 -10.92 15.89
CA LEU A 226 -2.20 -9.79 16.49
C LEU A 226 -2.98 -9.26 17.71
N GLY A 227 -2.29 -8.79 18.74
CA GLY A 227 -2.88 -8.21 19.93
C GLY A 227 -3.06 -9.17 21.08
#